data_0e4d2e157fe0ba282fcac873f7983e36
#
_entry.id   0e4d2e157fe0ba282fcac873f7983e36
#
_cell.length_a   1.000
_cell.length_b   1.000
_cell.length_c   1.000
_cell.angle_alpha   90.00
_cell.angle_beta   90.00
_cell.angle_gamma   90.00
#
_symmetry.space_group_name_H-M   'P 1'
#
loop_
_entity.id
_entity.type
_entity.pdbx_description
1 polymer ?
#
loop_
_entity_poly.entity_id
_entity_poly.type
_entity_poly.pdbx_seq_one_letter_code
_entity_poly.pdbx_strand_id
1 'polypeptide(L)'
;RAAGEIKTKPTQQSVAKLREIGIQPDIVICRTEHDLDDDNRRKIAMFCNVEHRNIVAFRDVKHSIYECPLDLRQDKIDRLVVDNLGIDSPTPDLSDWENFVERLINPQHKVTIAVVGKYIELQDAYKSIYESLTIAGAAHHAEVTIARIDSEAIEAGDASTIIGDVDGILIPGGFGDRGIEGKILAAQYARTTGIPYLGICLGMQVATVEFARNVCNLEGAHTTECNKKTPHPVISLQEEQKGIKDMGATMRLGSCDS
;
A
#
# COMPACT_ATOMS: atom_id res chain seq x y z
N ARG A 1 -0.44 3.05 30.80
CA ARG A 1 0.38 4.27 30.98
C ARG A 1 -0.17 5.04 32.19
N ALA A 2 0.36 4.77 33.36
CA ALA A 2 0.16 5.65 34.50
C ALA A 2 1.52 6.23 34.84
N ALA A 3 1.64 7.55 34.82
CA ALA A 3 2.77 8.32 35.34
C ALA A 3 4.13 8.18 34.64
N GLY A 4 4.19 8.00 33.32
CA GLY A 4 5.46 8.02 32.58
C GLY A 4 6.38 6.80 32.81
N GLU A 5 5.94 5.81 33.57
CA GLU A 5 6.75 4.64 33.92
C GLU A 5 6.60 3.52 32.89
N ILE A 6 7.71 2.98 32.40
CA ILE A 6 7.71 1.84 31.48
C ILE A 6 7.26 0.59 32.22
N LYS A 7 6.23 -0.07 31.70
CA LYS A 7 5.71 -1.33 32.27
C LYS A 7 6.19 -2.53 31.45
N THR A 8 7.07 -3.33 32.02
CA THR A 8 7.63 -4.53 31.37
C THR A 8 6.73 -5.77 31.44
N LYS A 9 5.73 -5.81 32.36
CA LYS A 9 4.85 -6.97 32.54
C LYS A 9 4.11 -7.43 31.28
N PRO A 10 3.53 -6.55 30.42
CA PRO A 10 2.88 -6.99 29.19
C PRO A 10 3.81 -7.78 28.26
N THR A 11 5.06 -7.31 28.08
CA THR A 11 6.08 -8.01 27.28
C THR A 11 6.40 -9.38 27.88
N GLN A 12 6.60 -9.45 29.22
CA GLN A 12 6.85 -10.71 29.92
C GLN A 12 5.69 -11.71 29.73
N GLN A 13 4.44 -11.25 29.83
CA GLN A 13 3.25 -12.08 29.63
C GLN A 13 3.14 -12.56 28.16
N SER A 14 3.42 -11.71 27.19
CA SER A 14 3.42 -12.09 25.77
C SER A 14 4.44 -13.19 25.48
N VAL A 15 5.67 -13.06 26.02
CA VAL A 15 6.72 -14.08 25.88
C VAL A 15 6.35 -15.36 26.63
N ALA A 16 5.74 -15.25 27.83
CA ALA A 16 5.27 -16.42 28.55
C ALA A 16 4.22 -17.21 27.73
N LYS A 17 3.27 -16.52 27.08
CA LYS A 17 2.28 -17.15 26.21
C LYS A 17 2.92 -17.83 24.99
N LEU A 18 3.95 -17.22 24.38
CA LEU A 18 4.70 -17.82 23.30
C LEU A 18 5.41 -19.11 23.73
N ARG A 19 5.97 -19.09 24.95
CA ARG A 19 6.66 -20.28 25.52
C ARG A 19 5.69 -21.40 25.88
N GLU A 20 4.46 -21.08 26.31
CA GLU A 20 3.41 -22.09 26.56
C GLU A 20 3.11 -22.95 25.34
N ILE A 21 3.26 -22.40 24.12
CA ILE A 21 3.08 -23.15 22.87
C ILE A 21 4.42 -23.72 22.31
N GLY A 22 5.48 -23.73 23.13
CA GLY A 22 6.75 -24.37 22.80
C GLY A 22 7.74 -23.49 22.02
N ILE A 23 7.52 -22.17 21.90
CA ILE A 23 8.42 -21.28 21.17
C ILE A 23 9.20 -20.40 22.17
N GLN A 24 10.53 -20.51 22.16
CA GLN A 24 11.42 -19.61 22.87
C GLN A 24 11.94 -18.55 21.90
N PRO A 25 11.70 -17.25 22.13
CA PRO A 25 12.28 -16.21 21.29
C PRO A 25 13.77 -16.03 21.57
N ASP A 26 14.57 -15.79 20.55
CA ASP A 26 15.99 -15.47 20.66
C ASP A 26 16.20 -13.96 20.80
N ILE A 27 15.36 -13.14 20.18
CA ILE A 27 15.39 -11.68 20.20
C ILE A 27 14.00 -11.16 20.57
N VAL A 28 13.94 -10.16 21.44
CA VAL A 28 12.69 -9.46 21.81
C VAL A 28 12.79 -7.99 21.42
N ILE A 29 11.96 -7.58 20.46
CA ILE A 29 11.85 -6.19 20.04
C ILE A 29 10.70 -5.53 20.81
N CYS A 30 11.02 -4.54 21.61
CA CYS A 30 10.07 -3.82 22.45
C CYS A 30 9.68 -2.51 21.79
N ARG A 31 8.47 -2.44 21.20
CA ARG A 31 7.93 -1.18 20.70
C ARG A 31 7.63 -0.24 21.86
N THR A 32 8.17 0.97 21.80
CA THR A 32 8.09 1.96 22.89
C THR A 32 8.13 3.38 22.33
N GLU A 33 7.55 4.32 23.06
CA GLU A 33 7.66 5.76 22.75
C GLU A 33 8.94 6.38 23.33
N HIS A 34 9.57 5.72 24.29
CA HIS A 34 10.75 6.20 25.02
C HIS A 34 11.88 5.20 24.95
N ASP A 35 13.08 5.65 25.23
CA ASP A 35 14.22 4.75 25.34
C ASP A 35 14.01 3.73 26.47
N LEU A 36 14.42 2.50 26.20
CA LEU A 36 14.39 1.43 27.17
C LEU A 36 15.70 1.48 27.96
N ASP A 37 15.62 1.88 29.24
CA ASP A 37 16.77 1.91 30.12
C ASP A 37 17.35 0.50 30.39
N ASP A 38 18.57 0.46 30.88
CA ASP A 38 19.29 -0.79 31.11
C ASP A 38 18.62 -1.69 32.16
N ASP A 39 18.00 -1.12 33.19
CA ASP A 39 17.29 -1.88 34.24
C ASP A 39 16.04 -2.56 33.67
N ASN A 40 15.28 -1.87 32.83
CA ASN A 40 14.14 -2.47 32.15
C ASN A 40 14.58 -3.54 31.12
N ARG A 41 15.70 -3.33 30.38
CA ARG A 41 16.28 -4.35 29.50
C ARG A 41 16.67 -5.60 30.27
N ARG A 42 17.39 -5.47 31.41
CA ARG A 42 17.77 -6.60 32.28
C ARG A 42 16.55 -7.35 32.82
N LYS A 43 15.54 -6.61 33.26
CA LYS A 43 14.31 -7.19 33.76
C LYS A 43 13.56 -8.00 32.69
N ILE A 44 13.43 -7.46 31.48
CA ILE A 44 12.80 -8.19 30.36
C ILE A 44 13.64 -9.43 30.02
N ALA A 45 14.95 -9.29 29.86
CA ALA A 45 15.87 -10.38 29.56
C ALA A 45 15.73 -11.55 30.54
N MET A 46 15.74 -11.26 31.83
CA MET A 46 15.62 -12.25 32.89
C MET A 46 14.26 -12.98 32.84
N PHE A 47 13.16 -12.27 32.75
CA PHE A 47 11.82 -12.90 32.76
C PHE A 47 11.49 -13.60 31.43
N CYS A 48 12.03 -13.14 30.31
CA CYS A 48 11.82 -13.74 28.99
C CYS A 48 12.82 -14.86 28.68
N ASN A 49 13.82 -15.07 29.52
CA ASN A 49 14.94 -16.01 29.29
C ASN A 49 15.62 -15.76 27.94
N VAL A 50 16.01 -14.50 27.70
CA VAL A 50 16.69 -14.02 26.51
C VAL A 50 17.95 -13.28 26.94
N GLU A 51 19.02 -13.33 26.14
CA GLU A 51 20.22 -12.56 26.45
C GLU A 51 19.94 -11.06 26.50
N HIS A 52 20.59 -10.35 27.41
CA HIS A 52 20.39 -8.91 27.60
C HIS A 52 20.61 -8.11 26.29
N ARG A 53 21.63 -8.48 25.50
CA ARG A 53 21.93 -7.84 24.20
C ARG A 53 20.83 -8.02 23.16
N ASN A 54 20.00 -9.04 23.31
CA ASN A 54 18.92 -9.39 22.40
C ASN A 54 17.58 -8.71 22.78
N ILE A 55 17.59 -7.81 23.76
CA ILE A 55 16.44 -6.95 24.08
C ILE A 55 16.63 -5.62 23.37
N VAL A 56 15.87 -5.40 22.32
CA VAL A 56 15.97 -4.23 21.44
C VAL A 56 14.81 -3.28 21.70
N ALA A 57 15.09 -2.00 21.84
CA ALA A 57 14.06 -0.96 21.84
C ALA A 57 13.74 -0.57 20.40
N PHE A 58 12.47 -0.54 20.06
CA PHE A 58 12.00 -0.03 18.78
C PHE A 58 11.10 1.18 19.04
N ARG A 59 11.62 2.35 18.75
CA ARG A 59 10.93 3.62 18.98
C ARG A 59 9.92 3.90 17.88
N ASP A 60 8.84 4.58 18.25
CA ASP A 60 7.90 5.08 17.26
C ASP A 60 8.60 6.17 16.42
N VAL A 61 8.61 5.96 15.10
CA VAL A 61 9.20 6.89 14.13
C VAL A 61 8.39 8.18 14.02
N LYS A 62 9.04 9.28 13.62
CA LYS A 62 8.41 10.60 13.66
C LYS A 62 7.60 10.92 12.40
N HIS A 63 8.09 10.52 11.23
CA HIS A 63 7.55 10.97 9.95
C HIS A 63 7.01 9.81 9.12
N SER A 64 7.77 8.72 9.00
CA SER A 64 7.40 7.61 8.13
C SER A 64 7.89 6.26 8.66
N ILE A 65 7.11 5.21 8.40
CA ILE A 65 7.53 3.82 8.69
C ILE A 65 8.82 3.43 7.95
N TYR A 66 9.19 4.15 6.91
CA TYR A 66 10.44 3.93 6.16
C TYR A 66 11.68 4.36 6.93
N GLU A 67 11.55 5.09 8.04
CA GLU A 67 12.64 5.37 8.99
C GLU A 67 13.01 4.13 9.83
N CYS A 68 12.07 3.16 9.99
CA CYS A 68 12.26 2.00 10.84
C CYS A 68 13.54 1.19 10.59
N PRO A 69 13.96 0.88 9.35
CA PRO A 69 15.21 0.17 9.10
C PRO A 69 16.44 0.92 9.60
N LEU A 70 16.44 2.25 9.52
CA LEU A 70 17.54 3.09 9.98
C LEU A 70 17.64 3.08 11.51
N ASP A 71 16.49 3.18 12.20
CA ASP A 71 16.42 3.11 13.66
C ASP A 71 16.87 1.74 14.19
N LEU A 72 16.39 0.65 13.58
CA LEU A 72 16.76 -0.71 13.96
C LEU A 72 18.24 -1.01 13.75
N ARG A 73 18.85 -0.40 12.74
CA ARG A 73 20.31 -0.50 12.51
C ARG A 73 21.12 0.16 13.62
N GLN A 74 20.64 1.26 14.21
CA GLN A 74 21.34 1.90 15.33
C GLN A 74 21.51 0.93 16.52
N ASP A 75 20.48 0.10 16.78
CA ASP A 75 20.51 -0.95 17.79
C ASP A 75 21.14 -2.27 17.28
N LYS A 76 21.73 -2.28 16.07
CA LYS A 76 22.44 -3.41 15.44
C LYS A 76 21.61 -4.69 15.33
N ILE A 77 20.31 -4.57 15.10
CA ILE A 77 19.41 -5.73 15.04
C ILE A 77 19.75 -6.66 13.88
N ASP A 78 20.23 -6.13 12.76
CA ASP A 78 20.72 -6.88 11.61
C ASP A 78 21.85 -7.85 12.04
N ARG A 79 22.84 -7.38 12.83
CA ARG A 79 23.90 -8.21 13.37
C ARG A 79 23.39 -9.23 14.36
N LEU A 80 22.49 -8.85 15.26
CA LEU A 80 21.90 -9.78 16.21
C LEU A 80 21.19 -10.94 15.50
N VAL A 81 20.47 -10.64 14.42
CA VAL A 81 19.74 -11.67 13.65
C VAL A 81 20.72 -12.61 12.96
N VAL A 82 21.69 -12.11 12.20
CA VAL A 82 22.64 -12.97 11.46
C VAL A 82 23.54 -13.77 12.42
N ASP A 83 23.94 -13.19 13.57
CA ASP A 83 24.71 -13.89 14.59
C ASP A 83 23.90 -15.04 15.21
N ASN A 84 22.62 -14.82 15.55
CA ASN A 84 21.74 -15.87 16.08
C ASN A 84 21.46 -16.97 15.06
N LEU A 85 21.41 -16.63 13.76
CA LEU A 85 21.22 -17.62 12.69
C LEU A 85 22.51 -18.31 12.25
N GLY A 86 23.67 -17.87 12.75
CA GLY A 86 24.98 -18.40 12.32
C GLY A 86 25.30 -18.09 10.85
N ILE A 87 24.78 -16.99 10.32
CA ILE A 87 24.97 -16.56 8.93
C ILE A 87 26.14 -15.57 8.86
N ASP A 88 27.10 -15.85 7.98
CA ASP A 88 28.12 -14.86 7.64
C ASP A 88 27.56 -13.88 6.61
N SER A 89 27.46 -12.62 6.99
CA SER A 89 26.89 -11.56 6.16
C SER A 89 27.71 -10.27 6.32
N PRO A 90 28.01 -9.57 5.24
CA PRO A 90 28.65 -8.26 5.31
C PRO A 90 27.72 -7.24 5.98
N THR A 91 28.31 -6.16 6.48
CA THR A 91 27.53 -5.02 6.97
C THR A 91 26.75 -4.41 5.79
N PRO A 92 25.43 -4.24 5.89
CA PRO A 92 24.63 -3.69 4.80
C PRO A 92 24.98 -2.21 4.56
N ASP A 93 25.03 -1.82 3.29
CA ASP A 93 25.04 -0.41 2.88
C ASP A 93 23.60 0.05 2.76
N LEU A 94 23.22 1.05 3.56
CA LEU A 94 21.88 1.64 3.54
C LEU A 94 21.85 3.04 2.91
N SER A 95 22.90 3.46 2.21
CA SER A 95 23.01 4.82 1.65
C SER A 95 21.84 5.16 0.73
N ASP A 96 21.42 4.22 -0.12
CA ASP A 96 20.25 4.42 -1.00
C ASP A 96 18.94 4.55 -0.21
N TRP A 97 18.81 3.80 0.88
CA TRP A 97 17.65 3.87 1.75
C TRP A 97 17.62 5.18 2.56
N GLU A 98 18.76 5.62 3.07
CA GLU A 98 18.92 6.93 3.73
C GLU A 98 18.52 8.07 2.79
N ASN A 99 19.01 8.05 1.55
CA ASN A 99 18.65 9.01 0.52
C ASN A 99 17.16 8.98 0.16
N PHE A 100 16.54 7.79 0.13
CA PHE A 100 15.11 7.66 -0.11
C PHE A 100 14.30 8.27 1.04
N VAL A 101 14.64 7.96 2.30
CA VAL A 101 13.97 8.51 3.48
C VAL A 101 14.13 10.02 3.55
N GLU A 102 15.33 10.56 3.26
CA GLU A 102 15.59 11.99 3.20
C GLU A 102 14.66 12.70 2.20
N ARG A 103 14.52 12.16 0.98
CA ARG A 103 13.61 12.72 -0.04
C ARG A 103 12.15 12.65 0.38
N LEU A 104 11.76 11.59 1.07
CA LEU A 104 10.40 11.41 1.57
C LEU A 104 10.03 12.45 2.63
N ILE A 105 10.99 12.75 3.53
CA ILE A 105 10.76 13.68 4.66
C ILE A 105 10.88 15.14 4.21
N ASN A 106 11.74 15.42 3.22
CA ASN A 106 12.03 16.76 2.73
C ASN A 106 11.61 16.94 1.25
N PRO A 107 10.32 16.82 0.91
CA PRO A 107 9.84 17.01 -0.44
C PRO A 107 10.01 18.45 -0.91
N GLN A 108 10.31 18.65 -2.19
CA GLN A 108 10.47 19.98 -2.81
C GLN A 108 9.19 20.44 -3.51
N HIS A 109 8.30 19.50 -3.84
CA HIS A 109 7.07 19.74 -4.58
C HIS A 109 5.89 19.07 -3.87
N LYS A 110 4.68 19.48 -4.26
CA LYS A 110 3.44 18.82 -3.83
C LYS A 110 2.62 18.49 -5.06
N VAL A 111 2.05 17.30 -5.08
CA VAL A 111 1.14 16.85 -6.13
C VAL A 111 -0.07 16.18 -5.50
N THR A 112 -1.23 16.36 -6.12
CA THR A 112 -2.48 15.73 -5.70
C THR A 112 -2.90 14.70 -6.73
N ILE A 113 -3.01 13.43 -6.34
CA ILE A 113 -3.45 12.34 -7.20
C ILE A 113 -4.83 11.86 -6.76
N ALA A 114 -5.81 11.96 -7.65
CA ALA A 114 -7.12 11.36 -7.43
C ALA A 114 -7.05 9.85 -7.65
N VAL A 115 -7.37 9.07 -6.62
CA VAL A 115 -7.57 7.61 -6.74
C VAL A 115 -9.06 7.34 -6.78
N VAL A 116 -9.59 7.03 -7.99
CA VAL A 116 -11.01 6.82 -8.24
C VAL A 116 -11.35 5.35 -8.14
N GLY A 117 -12.04 4.95 -7.07
CA GLY A 117 -12.34 3.55 -6.78
C GLY A 117 -13.68 3.35 -6.08
N LYS A 118 -14.04 2.08 -5.84
CA LYS A 118 -15.28 1.70 -5.15
C LYS A 118 -15.09 1.26 -3.69
N TYR A 119 -13.85 1.14 -3.23
CA TYR A 119 -13.49 0.67 -1.89
C TYR A 119 -12.73 1.73 -1.10
N ILE A 120 -13.03 3.00 -1.31
CA ILE A 120 -12.31 4.13 -0.71
C ILE A 120 -12.44 4.17 0.82
N GLU A 121 -13.53 3.66 1.38
CA GLU A 121 -13.77 3.54 2.81
C GLU A 121 -12.84 2.49 3.47
N LEU A 122 -12.42 1.47 2.71
CA LEU A 122 -11.54 0.41 3.17
C LEU A 122 -10.09 0.78 2.85
N GLN A 123 -9.39 1.41 3.79
CA GLN A 123 -8.02 1.87 3.60
C GLN A 123 -7.07 0.78 3.09
N ASP A 124 -7.24 -0.46 3.54
CA ASP A 124 -6.39 -1.59 3.17
C ASP A 124 -6.62 -2.06 1.72
N ALA A 125 -7.78 -1.77 1.12
CA ALA A 125 -8.10 -2.23 -0.25
C ALA A 125 -7.12 -1.65 -1.31
N TYR A 126 -6.66 -0.42 -1.11
CA TYR A 126 -5.75 0.27 -2.02
C TYR A 126 -4.41 0.63 -1.38
N LYS A 127 -4.05 0.02 -0.25
CA LYS A 127 -2.84 0.33 0.50
C LYS A 127 -1.58 0.25 -0.38
N SER A 128 -1.43 -0.81 -1.19
CA SER A 128 -0.27 -0.95 -2.08
C SER A 128 -0.18 0.17 -3.12
N ILE A 129 -1.31 0.70 -3.59
CA ILE A 129 -1.36 1.83 -4.52
C ILE A 129 -0.92 3.11 -3.81
N TYR A 130 -1.43 3.35 -2.60
CA TYR A 130 -1.06 4.52 -1.81
C TYR A 130 0.43 4.53 -1.48
N GLU A 131 0.97 3.38 -1.03
CA GLU A 131 2.40 3.23 -0.77
C GLU A 131 3.24 3.40 -2.05
N SER A 132 2.80 2.84 -3.18
CA SER A 132 3.49 3.02 -4.46
C SER A 132 3.53 4.48 -4.91
N LEU A 133 2.45 5.22 -4.72
CA LEU A 133 2.41 6.67 -5.00
C LEU A 133 3.35 7.45 -4.08
N THR A 134 3.40 7.09 -2.79
CA THR A 134 4.32 7.69 -1.81
C THR A 134 5.78 7.45 -2.21
N ILE A 135 6.13 6.21 -2.57
CA ILE A 135 7.48 5.84 -3.02
C ILE A 135 7.85 6.56 -4.32
N ALA A 136 6.94 6.61 -5.28
CA ALA A 136 7.14 7.35 -6.53
C ALA A 136 7.34 8.85 -6.26
N GLY A 137 6.55 9.42 -5.35
CA GLY A 137 6.70 10.80 -4.91
C GLY A 137 8.11 11.07 -4.37
N ALA A 138 8.62 10.23 -3.49
CA ALA A 138 9.97 10.36 -2.94
C ALA A 138 11.05 10.32 -4.05
N ALA A 139 10.89 9.45 -5.06
CA ALA A 139 11.80 9.38 -6.20
C ALA A 139 11.86 10.72 -6.98
N HIS A 140 10.79 11.48 -6.99
CA HIS A 140 10.65 12.77 -7.68
C HIS A 140 10.69 13.98 -6.72
N HIS A 141 11.12 13.81 -5.47
CA HIS A 141 11.12 14.86 -4.45
C HIS A 141 9.75 15.51 -4.22
N ALA A 142 8.66 14.77 -4.42
CA ALA A 142 7.29 15.24 -4.30
C ALA A 142 6.55 14.59 -3.11
N GLU A 143 5.86 15.44 -2.33
CA GLU A 143 4.82 14.97 -1.40
C GLU A 143 3.55 14.67 -2.19
N VAL A 144 3.09 13.43 -2.15
CA VAL A 144 1.86 13.03 -2.84
C VAL A 144 0.68 13.08 -1.88
N THR A 145 -0.25 13.99 -2.14
CA THR A 145 -1.57 14.01 -1.49
C THR A 145 -2.51 13.10 -2.29
N ILE A 146 -3.19 12.19 -1.61
CA ILE A 146 -4.11 11.25 -2.24
C ILE A 146 -5.55 11.71 -2.01
N ALA A 147 -6.21 12.17 -3.06
CA ALA A 147 -7.64 12.43 -3.08
C ALA A 147 -8.38 11.12 -3.36
N ARG A 148 -9.09 10.60 -2.34
CA ARG A 148 -9.85 9.36 -2.45
C ARG A 148 -11.24 9.67 -2.95
N ILE A 149 -11.60 9.17 -4.13
CA ILE A 149 -12.85 9.51 -4.79
C ILE A 149 -13.69 8.27 -5.04
N ASP A 150 -14.93 8.29 -4.59
CA ASP A 150 -15.87 7.22 -4.86
C ASP A 150 -16.37 7.32 -6.30
N SER A 151 -16.17 6.25 -7.05
CA SER A 151 -16.65 6.16 -8.43
C SER A 151 -18.19 6.22 -8.55
N GLU A 152 -18.92 5.75 -7.55
CA GLU A 152 -20.40 5.84 -7.54
C GLU A 152 -20.87 7.29 -7.34
N ALA A 153 -20.11 8.10 -6.61
CA ALA A 153 -20.42 9.52 -6.49
C ALA A 153 -20.31 10.24 -7.84
N ILE A 154 -19.31 9.87 -8.66
CA ILE A 154 -19.15 10.43 -10.02
C ILE A 154 -20.32 10.03 -10.93
N GLU A 155 -20.85 8.80 -10.81
CA GLU A 155 -22.04 8.37 -11.57
C GLU A 155 -23.26 9.22 -11.24
N ALA A 156 -23.40 9.63 -9.99
CA ALA A 156 -24.55 10.39 -9.49
C ALA A 156 -24.43 11.90 -9.67
N GLY A 157 -23.24 12.41 -10.06
CA GLY A 157 -22.94 13.83 -10.08
C GLY A 157 -22.09 14.28 -11.26
N ASP A 158 -21.42 15.42 -11.08
CA ASP A 158 -20.51 15.98 -12.08
C ASP A 158 -19.06 15.63 -11.78
N ALA A 159 -18.38 14.99 -12.72
CA ALA A 159 -17.00 14.54 -12.57
C ALA A 159 -16.04 15.70 -12.26
N SER A 160 -16.23 16.85 -12.90
CA SER A 160 -15.36 18.01 -12.69
C SER A 160 -15.44 18.57 -11.27
N THR A 161 -16.65 18.61 -10.70
CA THR A 161 -16.89 19.07 -9.34
C THR A 161 -16.38 18.07 -8.28
N ILE A 162 -16.55 16.78 -8.55
CA ILE A 162 -16.21 15.72 -7.58
C ILE A 162 -14.70 15.43 -7.56
N ILE A 163 -14.07 15.39 -8.73
CA ILE A 163 -12.63 15.16 -8.85
C ILE A 163 -11.86 16.43 -8.44
N GLY A 164 -12.34 17.58 -8.87
CA GLY A 164 -11.74 18.88 -8.55
C GLY A 164 -10.38 19.10 -9.22
N ASP A 165 -9.58 19.97 -8.59
CA ASP A 165 -8.25 20.33 -9.05
C ASP A 165 -7.22 19.30 -8.58
N VAL A 166 -6.74 18.45 -9.49
CA VAL A 166 -5.76 17.39 -9.23
C VAL A 166 -4.72 17.33 -10.33
N ASP A 167 -3.51 16.91 -9.98
CA ASP A 167 -2.38 16.81 -10.90
C ASP A 167 -2.36 15.48 -11.67
N GLY A 168 -3.15 14.50 -11.24
CA GLY A 168 -3.24 13.20 -11.90
C GLY A 168 -4.44 12.39 -11.42
N ILE A 169 -4.90 11.46 -12.25
CA ILE A 169 -5.99 10.53 -11.95
C ILE A 169 -5.49 9.10 -12.09
N LEU A 170 -5.67 8.31 -11.02
CA LEU A 170 -5.39 6.88 -11.01
C LEU A 170 -6.68 6.11 -10.82
N ILE A 171 -6.97 5.16 -11.72
CA ILE A 171 -8.07 4.20 -11.55
C ILE A 171 -7.48 2.82 -11.28
N PRO A 172 -7.72 2.25 -10.07
CA PRO A 172 -7.19 0.96 -9.67
C PRO A 172 -7.90 -0.21 -10.35
N GLY A 173 -7.31 -1.39 -10.19
CA GLY A 173 -7.93 -2.67 -10.54
C GLY A 173 -9.19 -2.96 -9.74
N GLY A 174 -9.99 -3.89 -10.24
CA GLY A 174 -11.22 -4.37 -9.61
C GLY A 174 -12.01 -5.24 -10.55
N PHE A 175 -13.15 -5.77 -10.08
CA PHE A 175 -14.07 -6.60 -10.83
C PHE A 175 -15.51 -6.15 -10.61
N GLY A 176 -16.40 -6.53 -11.54
CA GLY A 176 -17.83 -6.25 -11.46
C GLY A 176 -18.21 -4.85 -11.95
N ASP A 177 -19.51 -4.61 -11.99
CA ASP A 177 -20.15 -3.46 -12.64
C ASP A 177 -20.31 -2.23 -11.75
N ARG A 178 -20.25 -2.40 -10.41
CA ARG A 178 -20.46 -1.31 -9.46
C ARG A 178 -19.43 -0.19 -9.65
N GLY A 179 -19.89 1.04 -9.89
CA GLY A 179 -19.06 2.23 -10.08
C GLY A 179 -18.27 2.25 -11.39
N ILE A 180 -18.62 1.43 -12.39
CA ILE A 180 -17.87 1.36 -13.64
C ILE A 180 -18.11 2.60 -14.51
N GLU A 181 -19.34 3.09 -14.58
CA GLU A 181 -19.66 4.29 -15.38
C GLU A 181 -18.97 5.52 -14.78
N GLY A 182 -18.91 5.66 -13.46
CA GLY A 182 -18.15 6.74 -12.82
C GLY A 182 -16.65 6.69 -13.11
N LYS A 183 -16.07 5.49 -13.24
CA LYS A 183 -14.68 5.35 -13.67
C LYS A 183 -14.50 5.73 -15.14
N ILE A 184 -15.46 5.38 -16.01
CA ILE A 184 -15.45 5.79 -17.42
C ILE A 184 -15.56 7.32 -17.52
N LEU A 185 -16.44 7.96 -16.74
CA LEU A 185 -16.55 9.42 -16.66
C LEU A 185 -15.26 10.08 -16.12
N ALA A 186 -14.59 9.47 -15.15
CA ALA A 186 -13.31 9.96 -14.66
C ALA A 186 -12.20 9.85 -15.73
N ALA A 187 -12.19 8.78 -16.51
CA ALA A 187 -11.28 8.63 -17.64
C ALA A 187 -11.58 9.67 -18.74
N GLN A 188 -12.86 9.94 -19.03
CA GLN A 188 -13.27 11.00 -19.94
C GLN A 188 -12.82 12.37 -19.46
N TYR A 189 -13.02 12.67 -18.18
CA TYR A 189 -12.58 13.91 -17.57
C TYR A 189 -11.06 14.10 -17.73
N ALA A 190 -10.26 13.08 -17.40
CA ALA A 190 -8.81 13.12 -17.58
C ALA A 190 -8.43 13.41 -19.03
N ARG A 191 -9.02 12.72 -20.00
CA ARG A 191 -8.72 12.90 -21.43
C ARG A 191 -9.12 14.28 -21.95
N THR A 192 -10.29 14.78 -21.56
CA THR A 192 -10.81 16.06 -22.07
C THR A 192 -10.15 17.27 -21.46
N THR A 193 -9.65 17.15 -20.21
CA THR A 193 -8.92 18.22 -19.51
C THR A 193 -7.41 18.13 -19.68
N GLY A 194 -6.87 17.01 -20.21
CA GLY A 194 -5.44 16.80 -20.37
C GLY A 194 -4.72 16.43 -19.07
N ILE A 195 -5.47 16.07 -18.00
CA ILE A 195 -4.88 15.58 -16.75
C ILE A 195 -4.25 14.21 -16.98
N PRO A 196 -2.99 13.97 -16.51
CA PRO A 196 -2.34 12.67 -16.58
C PRO A 196 -3.21 11.54 -15.98
N TYR A 197 -3.31 10.43 -16.69
CA TYR A 197 -4.13 9.30 -16.32
C TYR A 197 -3.33 8.00 -16.24
N LEU A 198 -3.52 7.24 -15.17
CA LEU A 198 -2.99 5.88 -15.01
C LEU A 198 -4.13 4.90 -14.70
N GLY A 199 -4.37 3.96 -15.60
CA GLY A 199 -5.33 2.87 -15.40
C GLY A 199 -4.64 1.54 -15.12
N ILE A 200 -4.91 0.93 -13.96
CA ILE A 200 -4.37 -0.38 -13.58
C ILE A 200 -5.44 -1.44 -13.80
N CYS A 201 -5.20 -2.48 -14.61
CA CYS A 201 -6.12 -3.58 -14.87
C CYS A 201 -7.50 -3.07 -15.35
N LEU A 202 -8.53 -3.06 -14.49
CA LEU A 202 -9.83 -2.49 -14.80
C LEU A 202 -9.73 -1.01 -15.21
N GLY A 203 -8.82 -0.25 -14.62
CA GLY A 203 -8.59 1.13 -14.99
C GLY A 203 -8.17 1.30 -16.46
N MET A 204 -7.31 0.43 -16.98
CA MET A 204 -6.98 0.39 -18.41
C MET A 204 -8.19 0.02 -19.27
N GLN A 205 -8.98 -0.95 -18.81
CA GLN A 205 -10.18 -1.40 -19.54
C GLN A 205 -11.22 -0.28 -19.66
N VAL A 206 -11.49 0.46 -18.57
CA VAL A 206 -12.47 1.57 -18.62
C VAL A 206 -11.99 2.73 -19.52
N ALA A 207 -10.68 3.00 -19.56
CA ALA A 207 -10.12 3.97 -20.50
C ALA A 207 -10.32 3.52 -21.96
N THR A 208 -10.15 2.24 -22.25
CA THR A 208 -10.44 1.65 -23.57
C THR A 208 -11.92 1.80 -23.95
N VAL A 209 -12.81 1.52 -23.01
CA VAL A 209 -14.26 1.66 -23.20
C VAL A 209 -14.63 3.14 -23.44
N GLU A 210 -14.08 4.05 -22.63
CA GLU A 210 -14.28 5.49 -22.79
C GLU A 210 -13.86 5.96 -24.19
N PHE A 211 -12.64 5.61 -24.60
CA PHE A 211 -12.11 6.00 -25.90
C PHE A 211 -12.95 5.44 -27.06
N ALA A 212 -13.36 4.19 -26.96
CA ALA A 212 -14.24 3.56 -27.94
C ALA A 212 -15.57 4.30 -28.08
N ARG A 213 -16.21 4.67 -26.96
CA ARG A 213 -17.49 5.39 -26.96
C ARG A 213 -17.37 6.81 -27.52
N ASN A 214 -16.39 7.58 -27.03
CA ASN A 214 -16.39 9.03 -27.19
C ASN A 214 -15.41 9.52 -28.26
N VAL A 215 -14.47 8.71 -28.70
CA VAL A 215 -13.51 9.06 -29.79
C VAL A 215 -13.80 8.24 -31.03
N CYS A 216 -14.02 6.93 -30.91
CA CYS A 216 -14.33 6.06 -32.04
C CYS A 216 -15.81 6.04 -32.42
N ASN A 217 -16.68 6.71 -31.65
CA ASN A 217 -18.15 6.74 -31.86
C ASN A 217 -18.80 5.35 -31.86
N LEU A 218 -18.26 4.41 -31.08
CA LEU A 218 -18.84 3.08 -30.90
C LEU A 218 -19.85 3.12 -29.74
N GLU A 219 -21.03 3.61 -30.03
CA GLU A 219 -22.08 3.78 -29.03
C GLU A 219 -22.37 2.47 -28.30
N GLY A 220 -22.42 2.52 -26.95
CA GLY A 220 -22.65 1.34 -26.11
C GLY A 220 -21.47 0.38 -26.01
N ALA A 221 -20.27 0.74 -26.49
CA ALA A 221 -19.06 -0.08 -26.29
C ALA A 221 -18.84 -0.38 -24.80
N HIS A 222 -18.49 -1.62 -24.48
CA HIS A 222 -18.31 -2.07 -23.09
C HIS A 222 -17.42 -3.30 -22.99
N THR A 223 -17.11 -3.69 -21.76
CA THR A 223 -16.57 -5.01 -21.45
C THR A 223 -17.69 -6.05 -21.33
N THR A 224 -17.46 -7.26 -21.83
CA THR A 224 -18.43 -8.38 -21.70
C THR A 224 -18.59 -8.89 -20.28
N GLU A 225 -17.70 -8.52 -19.37
CA GLU A 225 -17.86 -8.78 -17.93
C GLU A 225 -19.07 -8.03 -17.36
N CYS A 226 -19.22 -6.75 -17.69
CA CYS A 226 -20.27 -5.90 -17.15
C CYS A 226 -21.50 -5.88 -18.04
N ASN A 227 -21.37 -5.90 -19.37
CA ASN A 227 -22.48 -5.94 -20.32
C ASN A 227 -22.28 -7.05 -21.36
N LYS A 228 -22.86 -8.21 -21.10
CA LYS A 228 -22.83 -9.37 -22.02
C LYS A 228 -23.50 -9.13 -23.38
N LYS A 229 -24.32 -8.09 -23.48
CA LYS A 229 -25.08 -7.78 -24.69
C LYS A 229 -24.61 -6.49 -25.38
N THR A 230 -23.41 -6.01 -25.04
CA THR A 230 -22.86 -4.82 -25.67
C THR A 230 -22.76 -5.00 -27.19
N PRO A 231 -23.18 -3.99 -28.00
CA PRO A 231 -23.01 -4.05 -29.45
C PRO A 231 -21.54 -4.01 -29.89
N HIS A 232 -20.65 -3.48 -29.02
CA HIS A 232 -19.24 -3.31 -29.28
C HIS A 232 -18.42 -3.85 -28.10
N PRO A 233 -18.11 -5.16 -28.05
CA PRO A 233 -17.35 -5.79 -26.96
C PRO A 233 -15.85 -5.51 -27.12
N VAL A 234 -15.42 -4.29 -26.74
CA VAL A 234 -14.01 -3.85 -26.87
C VAL A 234 -13.08 -4.53 -25.86
N ILE A 235 -13.64 -5.03 -24.76
CA ILE A 235 -12.97 -5.91 -23.80
C ILE A 235 -13.85 -7.16 -23.65
N SER A 236 -13.24 -8.34 -23.79
CA SER A 236 -13.98 -9.60 -23.74
C SER A 236 -13.35 -10.59 -22.76
N LEU A 237 -14.21 -11.35 -22.08
CA LEU A 237 -13.76 -12.50 -21.31
C LEU A 237 -13.20 -13.58 -22.24
N GLN A 238 -12.05 -14.12 -21.88
CA GLN A 238 -11.50 -15.29 -22.55
C GLN A 238 -12.33 -16.57 -22.22
N GLU A 239 -12.23 -17.60 -23.04
CA GLU A 239 -13.01 -18.81 -22.85
C GLU A 239 -12.79 -19.45 -21.47
N GLU A 240 -11.53 -19.44 -20.98
CA GLU A 240 -11.15 -19.96 -19.67
C GLU A 240 -11.73 -19.18 -18.49
N GLN A 241 -12.12 -17.94 -18.73
CA GLN A 241 -12.75 -17.07 -17.71
C GLN A 241 -14.27 -17.20 -17.68
N LYS A 242 -14.87 -17.87 -18.68
CA LYS A 242 -16.31 -18.06 -18.72
C LYS A 242 -16.77 -19.07 -17.66
N GLY A 243 -17.75 -18.66 -16.87
CA GLY A 243 -18.32 -19.51 -15.82
C GLY A 243 -17.63 -19.46 -14.47
N ILE A 244 -16.58 -18.67 -14.29
CA ILE A 244 -15.94 -18.44 -12.98
C ILE A 244 -16.89 -17.66 -12.07
N LYS A 245 -17.13 -18.18 -10.85
CA LYS A 245 -18.00 -17.54 -9.84
C LYS A 245 -17.22 -16.65 -8.88
N ASP A 246 -16.01 -17.07 -8.51
CA ASP A 246 -15.15 -16.35 -7.57
C ASP A 246 -14.09 -15.55 -8.35
N MET A 247 -14.36 -14.27 -8.59
CA MET A 247 -13.60 -13.45 -9.55
C MET A 247 -12.20 -13.03 -9.07
N GLY A 248 -11.90 -13.07 -7.79
CA GLY A 248 -10.66 -12.53 -7.21
C GLY A 248 -9.38 -13.15 -7.81
N ALA A 249 -8.94 -14.28 -7.27
CA ALA A 249 -7.70 -14.94 -7.71
C ALA A 249 -7.85 -15.71 -9.03
N THR A 250 -9.06 -16.21 -9.33
CA THR A 250 -9.33 -17.13 -10.44
C THR A 250 -9.50 -16.45 -11.80
N MET A 251 -9.69 -15.12 -11.82
CA MET A 251 -9.73 -14.33 -13.06
C MET A 251 -8.35 -13.99 -13.62
N ARG A 252 -7.28 -14.31 -12.90
CA ARG A 252 -5.90 -14.10 -13.36
C ARG A 252 -5.48 -15.21 -14.29
N LEU A 253 -4.97 -14.87 -15.46
CA LEU A 253 -4.53 -15.82 -16.48
C LEU A 253 -3.04 -16.14 -16.42
N GLY A 254 -2.27 -15.49 -15.55
CA GLY A 254 -0.82 -15.63 -15.53
C GLY A 254 -0.15 -14.95 -16.73
N SER A 255 1.11 -15.33 -17.02
CA SER A 255 1.84 -14.82 -18.16
C SER A 255 1.45 -15.64 -19.41
N CYS A 256 1.27 -14.95 -20.54
CA CYS A 256 1.10 -15.55 -21.85
C CYS A 256 2.09 -14.87 -22.83
N ASP A 257 2.59 -15.65 -23.77
CA ASP A 257 3.38 -15.12 -24.88
C ASP A 257 2.48 -14.30 -25.80
N SER A 258 2.93 -13.10 -26.13
CA SER A 258 2.21 -12.14 -26.99
C SER A 258 2.86 -12.05 -28.36
#